data_f9418f6d8c01ff1ae2f6ab3aa5a5defa
#
_entry.id   f9418f6d8c01ff1ae2f6ab3aa5a5defa
#
_cell.length_a   1.000
_cell.length_b   1.000
_cell.length_c   1.000
_cell.angle_alpha   90.00
_cell.angle_beta   90.00
_cell.angle_gamma   90.00
#
_symmetry.space_group_name_H-M   'P 1'
#
loop_
_entity.id
_entity.type
_entity.pdbx_description
1 polymer ?
#
loop_
_entity_poly.entity_id
_entity_poly.type
_entity_poly.pdbx_seq_one_letter_code
_entity_poly.pdbx_strand_id
1 'polypeptide(L)'
;MDMPDEACEQEAPHLREIVLFLSVHLDRAPGVLWPEYDNPAFGDPDDADGADGAFGVEGAGAGLAGGGVRPAQVDRFTTELASLTGLSVRLDRVETAGSGPGVGVDAVWTGQPGDREHLLIHQIAGAVTWQLTGTGESGRPESFQCRLLPGEVLYVPARWSRRCVGAPQARYAVISLCGAGG
;
A
#
# COMPACT_ATOMS: atom_id res chain seq x y z
N MET A 1 22.53 10.08 39.56
CA MET A 1 21.40 9.15 39.53
C MET A 1 20.65 9.46 38.24
N ASP A 2 21.25 8.95 37.14
CA ASP A 2 20.73 9.19 35.79
C ASP A 2 19.50 8.32 35.59
N MET A 3 18.36 8.99 35.42
CA MET A 3 17.15 8.33 34.94
C MET A 3 17.39 7.94 33.48
N PRO A 4 17.23 6.66 33.11
CA PRO A 4 17.25 6.33 31.71
C PRO A 4 16.09 7.06 31.00
N ASP A 5 16.43 7.81 29.99
CA ASP A 5 15.51 8.41 29.04
C ASP A 5 14.75 7.25 28.37
N GLU A 6 13.62 6.87 28.96
CA GLU A 6 12.65 6.02 28.32
C GLU A 6 12.05 6.85 27.16
N ALA A 7 12.80 6.95 26.08
CA ALA A 7 12.24 7.25 24.78
C ALA A 7 11.24 6.12 24.49
N CYS A 8 10.03 6.30 24.99
CA CYS A 8 8.88 5.52 24.59
C CYS A 8 8.84 5.64 23.06
N GLU A 9 9.30 4.61 22.35
CA GLU A 9 9.15 4.51 20.89
C GLU A 9 7.66 4.54 20.63
N GLN A 10 7.15 5.75 20.44
CA GLN A 10 5.76 5.98 20.19
C GLN A 10 5.49 5.45 18.80
N GLU A 11 4.90 4.27 18.76
CA GLU A 11 4.46 3.61 17.54
C GLU A 11 3.74 4.62 16.64
N ALA A 12 4.17 4.74 15.41
CA ALA A 12 3.62 5.73 14.49
C ALA A 12 2.10 5.52 14.31
N PRO A 13 1.26 6.54 14.52
CA PRO A 13 -0.20 6.38 14.55
C PRO A 13 -0.77 5.67 13.32
N HIS A 14 -0.27 5.97 12.14
CA HIS A 14 -0.70 5.34 10.89
C HIS A 14 -0.43 3.81 10.85
N LEU A 15 0.68 3.35 11.46
CA LEU A 15 0.97 1.92 11.56
C LEU A 15 -0.02 1.21 12.47
N ARG A 16 -0.35 1.83 13.60
CA ARG A 16 -1.34 1.29 14.55
C ARG A 16 -2.70 1.10 13.88
N GLU A 17 -3.14 2.05 13.08
CA GLU A 17 -4.39 1.94 12.32
C GLU A 17 -4.36 0.76 11.36
N ILE A 18 -3.27 0.59 10.60
CA ILE A 18 -3.11 -0.52 9.67
C ILE A 18 -3.08 -1.86 10.41
N VAL A 19 -2.37 -1.96 11.53
CA VAL A 19 -2.31 -3.20 12.33
C VAL A 19 -3.69 -3.57 12.88
N LEU A 20 -4.43 -2.61 13.43
CA LEU A 20 -5.79 -2.83 13.91
C LEU A 20 -6.72 -3.26 12.77
N PHE A 21 -6.63 -2.61 11.63
CA PHE A 21 -7.40 -2.96 10.45
C PHE A 21 -7.08 -4.38 9.97
N LEU A 22 -5.78 -4.75 9.87
CA LEU A 22 -5.37 -6.09 9.50
C LEU A 22 -5.84 -7.15 10.50
N SER A 23 -5.87 -6.85 11.80
CA SER A 23 -6.34 -7.80 12.80
C SER A 23 -7.80 -8.23 12.59
N VAL A 24 -8.60 -7.42 11.92
CA VAL A 24 -10.00 -7.69 11.58
C VAL A 24 -10.14 -8.38 10.23
N HIS A 25 -9.35 -7.97 9.24
CA HIS A 25 -9.54 -8.35 7.83
C HIS A 25 -8.62 -9.46 7.33
N LEU A 26 -7.49 -9.70 8.00
CA LEU A 26 -6.48 -10.67 7.54
C LEU A 26 -7.11 -12.07 7.41
N ASP A 27 -6.86 -12.72 6.26
CA ASP A 27 -7.42 -14.02 5.85
C ASP A 27 -8.95 -14.10 5.73
N ARG A 28 -9.67 -12.99 5.86
CA ARG A 28 -11.14 -12.99 5.85
C ARG A 28 -11.70 -12.39 4.57
N ALA A 29 -11.86 -11.10 4.55
CA ALA A 29 -12.54 -10.39 3.47
C ALA A 29 -11.78 -9.12 3.07
N PRO A 30 -11.92 -8.67 1.82
CA PRO A 30 -11.45 -7.35 1.42
C PRO A 30 -12.01 -6.26 2.33
N GLY A 31 -11.23 -5.20 2.52
CA GLY A 31 -11.67 -4.05 3.29
C GLY A 31 -10.94 -2.78 2.86
N VAL A 32 -11.53 -1.64 3.16
CA VAL A 32 -10.93 -0.31 2.93
C VAL A 32 -10.70 0.35 4.28
N LEU A 33 -9.48 0.83 4.48
CA LEU A 33 -9.12 1.68 5.61
C LEU A 33 -9.11 3.14 5.14
N TRP A 34 -9.77 4.01 5.89
CA TRP A 34 -9.70 5.46 5.80
C TRP A 34 -8.86 5.96 6.98
N PRO A 35 -7.54 6.10 6.80
CA PRO A 35 -6.68 6.45 7.91
C PRO A 35 -6.92 7.90 8.37
N GLU A 36 -6.85 8.13 9.68
CA GLU A 36 -6.84 9.48 10.24
C GLU A 36 -5.46 10.15 10.10
N TYR A 37 -4.42 9.33 9.93
CA TYR A 37 -3.03 9.79 9.89
C TYR A 37 -2.40 9.45 8.54
N ASP A 38 -1.77 10.46 7.93
CA ASP A 38 -1.05 10.28 6.69
C ASP A 38 0.14 9.33 6.85
N ASN A 39 0.33 8.47 5.86
CA ASN A 39 1.50 7.61 5.83
C ASN A 39 2.68 8.36 5.19
N PRO A 40 3.72 8.70 5.96
CA PRO A 40 4.84 9.50 5.46
C PRO A 40 5.65 8.81 4.35
N ALA A 41 5.51 7.48 4.20
CA ALA A 41 6.16 6.73 3.14
C ALA A 41 5.55 7.00 1.74
N PHE A 42 4.28 7.46 1.71
CA PHE A 42 3.47 7.60 0.50
C PHE A 42 2.74 8.96 0.45
N GLY A 43 3.47 10.05 0.71
CA GLY A 43 2.90 11.40 0.65
C GLY A 43 2.81 11.96 -0.78
N ASP A 44 2.03 13.03 -0.96
CA ASP A 44 2.04 13.78 -2.21
C ASP A 44 3.40 14.49 -2.38
N PRO A 45 4.04 14.41 -3.54
CA PRO A 45 5.28 15.15 -3.80
C PRO A 45 5.13 16.67 -3.67
N ASP A 46 3.93 17.18 -3.90
CA ASP A 46 3.64 18.61 -3.84
C ASP A 46 3.60 19.15 -2.39
N ASP A 47 3.41 18.28 -1.38
CA ASP A 47 3.48 18.67 0.04
C ASP A 47 4.93 18.84 0.55
N ALA A 48 5.94 18.52 -0.27
CA ALA A 48 7.35 18.57 0.14
C ALA A 48 8.01 19.97 -0.05
N ASP A 49 7.34 20.95 -0.63
CA ASP A 49 7.89 22.29 -0.90
C ASP A 49 8.01 23.21 0.33
N GLY A 50 7.85 22.66 1.54
CA GLY A 50 8.04 23.38 2.80
C GLY A 50 9.43 23.27 3.45
N ALA A 51 10.35 22.47 2.93
CA ALA A 51 11.69 22.30 3.51
C ALA A 51 12.79 22.47 2.47
N ASP A 52 13.44 23.62 2.55
CA ASP A 52 14.68 24.06 1.93
C ASP A 52 15.53 23.01 1.20
N GLY A 53 15.78 23.42 -0.05
CA GLY A 53 16.86 23.10 -0.95
C GLY A 53 18.02 22.21 -0.49
N ALA A 54 18.39 21.25 -1.32
CA ALA A 54 19.74 21.12 -1.86
C ALA A 54 19.94 19.79 -2.61
N PHE A 55 20.42 19.94 -3.82
CA PHE A 55 21.34 19.08 -4.57
C PHE A 55 20.88 17.69 -5.04
N GLY A 56 20.76 17.68 -6.35
CA GLY A 56 20.70 16.46 -7.16
C GLY A 56 21.92 15.57 -6.96
N VAL A 57 21.64 14.29 -6.97
CA VAL A 57 22.59 13.24 -7.40
C VAL A 57 21.81 12.38 -8.41
N GLU A 58 22.21 12.52 -9.68
CA GLU A 58 21.86 11.58 -10.73
C GLU A 58 22.53 10.23 -10.40
N GLY A 59 21.75 9.25 -9.99
CA GLY A 59 22.17 7.88 -9.78
C GLY A 59 21.19 6.94 -10.44
N ALA A 60 21.64 6.26 -11.49
CA ALA A 60 20.89 5.34 -12.31
C ALA A 60 20.28 4.19 -11.50
N GLY A 61 18.98 4.25 -11.26
CA GLY A 61 18.12 3.17 -10.77
C GLY A 61 16.78 3.27 -11.46
N ALA A 62 16.65 2.63 -12.61
CA ALA A 62 15.42 2.61 -13.37
C ALA A 62 14.30 1.95 -12.56
N GLY A 63 13.28 2.72 -12.15
CA GLY A 63 12.02 2.16 -11.71
C GLY A 63 11.22 2.90 -10.63
N LEU A 64 11.81 3.76 -9.82
CA LEU A 64 11.12 4.41 -8.70
C LEU A 64 11.04 5.94 -8.79
N ALA A 65 11.43 6.53 -9.93
CA ALA A 65 11.46 7.97 -10.13
C ALA A 65 10.09 8.53 -10.58
N GLY A 66 9.07 8.32 -9.75
CA GLY A 66 7.79 9.03 -9.86
C GLY A 66 7.47 9.60 -8.49
N GLY A 67 7.59 10.93 -8.31
CA GLY A 67 7.45 11.63 -7.04
C GLY A 67 6.35 11.09 -6.12
N GLY A 68 6.57 11.13 -4.80
CA GLY A 68 5.63 10.72 -3.78
C GLY A 68 6.00 9.45 -2.99
N VAL A 69 7.05 8.72 -3.36
CA VAL A 69 7.56 7.57 -2.59
C VAL A 69 8.95 7.88 -2.07
N ARG A 70 9.13 7.78 -0.76
CA ARG A 70 10.40 8.04 -0.07
C ARG A 70 11.04 6.71 0.33
N PRO A 71 12.06 6.19 -0.38
CA PRO A 71 12.56 4.83 -0.17
C PRO A 71 12.93 4.51 1.29
N ALA A 72 13.66 5.41 1.95
CA ALA A 72 14.03 5.19 3.36
C ALA A 72 12.82 5.11 4.31
N GLN A 73 11.75 5.83 4.02
CA GLN A 73 10.51 5.76 4.81
C GLN A 73 9.70 4.50 4.48
N VAL A 74 9.76 4.03 3.23
CA VAL A 74 9.15 2.76 2.83
C VAL A 74 9.85 1.59 3.52
N ASP A 75 11.18 1.57 3.54
CA ASP A 75 11.94 0.52 4.24
C ASP A 75 11.63 0.50 5.73
N ARG A 76 11.55 1.68 6.35
CA ARG A 76 11.16 1.81 7.74
C ARG A 76 9.73 1.30 7.95
N PHE A 77 8.76 1.77 7.16
CA PHE A 77 7.36 1.38 7.23
C PHE A 77 7.18 -0.14 7.09
N THR A 78 7.80 -0.76 6.07
CA THR A 78 7.69 -2.20 5.84
C THR A 78 8.32 -3.01 6.96
N THR A 79 9.46 -2.56 7.51
CA THR A 79 10.14 -3.20 8.63
C THR A 79 9.31 -3.14 9.91
N GLU A 80 8.78 -1.97 10.25
CA GLU A 80 7.95 -1.77 11.44
C GLU A 80 6.63 -2.54 11.32
N LEU A 81 5.97 -2.50 10.16
CA LEU A 81 4.73 -3.27 9.92
C LEU A 81 4.98 -4.77 10.01
N ALA A 82 6.10 -5.27 9.48
CA ALA A 82 6.50 -6.67 9.61
C ALA A 82 6.71 -7.07 11.07
N SER A 83 7.38 -6.22 11.85
CA SER A 83 7.60 -6.46 13.28
C SER A 83 6.30 -6.54 14.07
N LEU A 84 5.35 -5.66 13.78
CA LEU A 84 4.07 -5.58 14.50
C LEU A 84 3.08 -6.68 14.13
N THR A 85 3.13 -7.15 12.86
CA THR A 85 2.18 -8.16 12.36
C THR A 85 2.72 -9.57 12.38
N GLY A 86 4.04 -9.74 12.47
CA GLY A 86 4.70 -11.04 12.29
C GLY A 86 4.66 -11.56 10.85
N LEU A 87 4.29 -10.71 9.88
CA LEU A 87 4.25 -11.04 8.47
C LEU A 87 5.54 -10.60 7.77
N SER A 88 5.89 -11.25 6.67
CA SER A 88 6.85 -10.69 5.74
C SER A 88 6.17 -9.58 4.93
N VAL A 89 6.68 -8.36 5.02
CA VAL A 89 6.11 -7.18 4.36
C VAL A 89 7.10 -6.63 3.35
N ARG A 90 6.64 -6.37 2.13
CA ARG A 90 7.50 -5.86 1.06
C ARG A 90 6.71 -4.91 0.16
N LEU A 91 7.32 -3.78 -0.20
CA LEU A 91 6.83 -2.99 -1.33
C LEU A 91 7.18 -3.71 -2.63
N ASP A 92 6.17 -4.15 -3.36
CA ASP A 92 6.38 -4.80 -4.65
C ASP A 92 6.66 -3.79 -5.75
N ARG A 93 5.80 -2.76 -5.83
CA ARG A 93 5.88 -1.76 -6.88
C ARG A 93 5.01 -0.54 -6.57
N VAL A 94 5.32 0.54 -7.28
CA VAL A 94 4.44 1.70 -7.41
C VAL A 94 3.97 1.75 -8.85
N GLU A 95 2.69 1.82 -9.04
CA GLU A 95 2.06 1.83 -10.35
C GLU A 95 1.35 3.15 -10.63
N THR A 96 1.36 3.54 -11.90
CA THR A 96 0.51 4.61 -12.41
C THR A 96 -0.57 3.99 -13.28
N ALA A 97 -1.82 4.25 -12.97
CA ALA A 97 -2.92 3.77 -13.77
C ALA A 97 -2.81 4.31 -15.20
N GLY A 98 -2.88 3.43 -16.19
CA GLY A 98 -2.78 3.81 -17.59
C GLY A 98 -1.38 3.84 -18.19
N SER A 99 -0.32 3.46 -17.46
CA SER A 99 1.07 3.50 -17.95
C SER A 99 1.54 2.25 -18.73
N GLY A 100 0.69 1.26 -18.96
CA GLY A 100 1.04 0.06 -19.72
C GLY A 100 1.07 0.28 -21.23
N PRO A 101 1.97 -0.39 -21.99
CA PRO A 101 1.96 -0.32 -23.44
C PRO A 101 0.67 -0.93 -24.00
N GLY A 102 -0.13 -0.13 -24.70
CA GLY A 102 -1.38 -0.56 -25.35
C GLY A 102 -2.65 -0.31 -24.54
N VAL A 103 -2.57 0.48 -23.49
CA VAL A 103 -3.71 0.71 -22.61
C VAL A 103 -4.46 1.98 -23.02
N GLY A 104 -5.64 1.79 -23.58
CA GLY A 104 -6.67 2.84 -23.70
C GLY A 104 -7.19 3.25 -22.30
N VAL A 105 -8.14 4.16 -22.28
CA VAL A 105 -8.73 4.79 -21.07
C VAL A 105 -9.26 3.78 -20.01
N ASP A 106 -9.32 2.50 -20.36
CA ASP A 106 -9.76 1.38 -19.53
C ASP A 106 -8.59 0.42 -19.23
N ALA A 107 -7.54 0.92 -18.59
CA ALA A 107 -6.44 0.08 -18.15
C ALA A 107 -6.92 -0.99 -17.18
N VAL A 108 -7.17 -2.16 -17.70
CA VAL A 108 -7.52 -3.34 -16.92
C VAL A 108 -6.24 -4.01 -16.48
N TRP A 109 -5.85 -3.81 -15.24
CA TRP A 109 -4.83 -4.62 -14.63
C TRP A 109 -5.49 -5.83 -13.97
N THR A 110 -5.18 -7.04 -14.47
CA THR A 110 -5.62 -8.29 -13.87
C THR A 110 -4.41 -8.98 -13.26
N GLY A 111 -4.39 -9.14 -11.95
CA GLY A 111 -3.38 -9.91 -11.26
C GLY A 111 -4.05 -10.96 -10.39
N GLN A 112 -3.52 -12.16 -10.40
CA GLN A 112 -3.81 -13.15 -9.38
C GLN A 112 -2.66 -13.07 -8.37
N PRO A 113 -2.93 -12.78 -7.09
CA PRO A 113 -1.92 -12.94 -6.06
C PRO A 113 -1.52 -14.40 -5.96
N GLY A 114 -0.31 -14.67 -5.52
CA GLY A 114 0.08 -16.01 -5.14
C GLY A 114 -0.88 -16.60 -4.11
N ASP A 115 -0.93 -17.91 -4.00
CA ASP A 115 -1.90 -18.63 -3.12
C ASP A 115 -1.83 -18.22 -1.64
N ARG A 116 -0.78 -17.52 -1.22
CA ARG A 116 -0.51 -17.12 0.18
C ARG A 116 -0.14 -15.65 0.32
N GLU A 117 -0.31 -14.85 -0.72
CA GLU A 117 0.08 -13.45 -0.75
C GLU A 117 -1.14 -12.56 -0.58
N HIS A 118 -1.20 -11.84 0.51
CA HIS A 118 -2.14 -10.75 0.73
C HIS A 118 -1.54 -9.45 0.23
N LEU A 119 -2.38 -8.48 -0.09
CA LEU A 119 -1.89 -7.18 -0.53
C LEU A 119 -2.53 -6.05 0.26
N LEU A 120 -1.72 -5.03 0.51
CA LEU A 120 -2.20 -3.68 0.80
C LEU A 120 -1.94 -2.81 -0.42
N ILE A 121 -2.96 -2.11 -0.87
CA ILE A 121 -2.87 -1.16 -1.96
C ILE A 121 -3.11 0.22 -1.37
N HIS A 122 -2.06 1.03 -1.33
CA HIS A 122 -2.12 2.40 -0.81
C HIS A 122 -2.28 3.36 -1.99
N GLN A 123 -3.38 4.11 -2.02
CA GLN A 123 -3.63 5.12 -3.04
C GLN A 123 -2.79 6.36 -2.75
N ILE A 124 -1.89 6.74 -3.68
CA ILE A 124 -0.99 7.88 -3.53
C ILE A 124 -1.60 9.13 -4.13
N ALA A 125 -2.09 9.04 -5.36
CA ALA A 125 -2.65 10.20 -6.06
C ALA A 125 -3.77 9.78 -7.01
N GLY A 126 -4.71 10.69 -7.27
CA GLY A 126 -5.88 10.42 -8.10
C GLY A 126 -6.83 9.40 -7.46
N ALA A 127 -7.73 8.82 -8.24
CA ALA A 127 -8.70 7.85 -7.75
C ALA A 127 -8.77 6.62 -8.65
N VAL A 128 -8.89 5.44 -8.04
CA VAL A 128 -8.98 4.15 -8.74
C VAL A 128 -10.19 3.37 -8.23
N THR A 129 -10.98 2.81 -9.14
CA THR A 129 -12.03 1.87 -8.80
C THR A 129 -11.49 0.46 -8.87
N TRP A 130 -11.56 -0.27 -7.76
CA TRP A 130 -11.14 -1.66 -7.64
C TRP A 130 -12.34 -2.59 -7.67
N GLN A 131 -12.22 -3.67 -8.43
CA GLN A 131 -13.16 -4.78 -8.47
C GLN A 131 -12.40 -6.04 -8.08
N LEU A 132 -12.85 -6.68 -7.01
CA LEU A 132 -12.26 -7.89 -6.48
C LEU A 132 -13.26 -9.03 -6.58
N THR A 133 -12.77 -10.21 -6.92
CA THR A 133 -13.57 -11.44 -6.94
C THR A 133 -12.78 -12.56 -6.27
N GLY A 134 -13.42 -13.29 -5.41
CA GLY A 134 -12.78 -14.36 -4.67
C GLY A 134 -13.80 -15.31 -4.04
N THR A 135 -13.31 -16.11 -3.11
CA THR A 135 -14.15 -17.02 -2.34
C THR A 135 -14.16 -16.53 -0.90
N GLY A 136 -15.35 -16.20 -0.39
CA GLY A 136 -15.52 -15.77 0.98
C GLY A 136 -15.36 -16.93 1.98
N GLU A 137 -15.47 -16.63 3.28
CA GLU A 137 -15.37 -17.61 4.38
C GLU A 137 -16.40 -18.76 4.25
N SER A 138 -17.54 -18.48 3.65
CA SER A 138 -18.60 -19.48 3.38
C SER A 138 -18.26 -20.46 2.26
N GLY A 139 -17.13 -20.30 1.58
CA GLY A 139 -16.77 -21.05 0.37
C GLY A 139 -17.57 -20.63 -0.88
N ARG A 140 -18.35 -19.56 -0.81
CA ARG A 140 -19.14 -19.05 -1.94
C ARG A 140 -18.36 -17.99 -2.71
N PRO A 141 -18.56 -17.90 -4.04
CA PRO A 141 -18.05 -16.77 -4.81
C PRO A 141 -18.61 -15.44 -4.26
N GLU A 142 -17.70 -14.52 -4.02
CA GLU A 142 -18.02 -13.17 -3.54
C GLU A 142 -17.34 -12.13 -4.43
N SER A 143 -17.96 -10.95 -4.49
CA SER A 143 -17.39 -9.79 -5.18
C SER A 143 -17.37 -8.59 -4.25
N PHE A 144 -16.33 -7.80 -4.36
CA PHE A 144 -16.17 -6.55 -3.62
C PHE A 144 -15.78 -5.45 -4.61
N GLN A 145 -16.38 -4.28 -4.48
CA GLN A 145 -16.04 -3.12 -5.30
C GLN A 145 -15.90 -1.89 -4.41
N CYS A 146 -14.84 -1.12 -4.63
CA CYS A 146 -14.63 0.15 -3.97
C CYS A 146 -13.97 1.14 -4.92
N ARG A 147 -14.09 2.42 -4.60
CA ARG A 147 -13.30 3.50 -5.18
C ARG A 147 -12.32 3.98 -4.11
N LEU A 148 -11.04 3.91 -4.43
CA LEU A 148 -9.97 4.37 -3.55
C LEU A 148 -9.62 5.81 -3.88
N LEU A 149 -9.51 6.65 -2.86
CA LEU A 149 -9.05 8.03 -2.91
C LEU A 149 -7.63 8.15 -2.32
N PRO A 150 -6.90 9.24 -2.59
CA PRO A 150 -5.57 9.45 -2.02
C PRO A 150 -5.58 9.29 -0.48
N GLY A 151 -4.57 8.62 0.05
CA GLY A 151 -4.45 8.29 1.46
C GLY A 151 -5.15 6.99 1.89
N GLU A 152 -6.15 6.53 1.15
CA GLU A 152 -6.88 5.31 1.50
C GLU A 152 -6.10 4.04 1.18
N VAL A 153 -6.37 2.98 1.95
CA VAL A 153 -5.71 1.68 1.83
C VAL A 153 -6.74 0.57 1.61
N LEU A 154 -6.55 -0.20 0.54
CA LEU A 154 -7.33 -1.39 0.25
C LEU A 154 -6.55 -2.64 0.65
N TYR A 155 -7.16 -3.50 1.45
CA TYR A 155 -6.67 -4.85 1.70
C TYR A 155 -7.30 -5.84 0.73
N VAL A 156 -6.45 -6.67 0.11
CA VAL A 156 -6.86 -7.75 -0.78
C VAL A 156 -6.38 -9.08 -0.19
N PRO A 157 -7.29 -9.97 0.22
CA PRO A 157 -6.92 -11.28 0.73
C PRO A 157 -6.21 -12.13 -0.34
N ALA A 158 -5.41 -13.10 0.11
CA ALA A 158 -4.85 -14.12 -0.77
C ALA A 158 -5.97 -14.81 -1.58
N ARG A 159 -5.65 -15.22 -2.83
CA ARG A 159 -6.58 -15.88 -3.76
C ARG A 159 -7.73 -15.00 -4.29
N TRP A 160 -7.77 -13.71 -3.95
CA TRP A 160 -8.72 -12.80 -4.57
C TRP A 160 -8.15 -12.21 -5.85
N SER A 161 -8.85 -12.42 -6.96
CA SER A 161 -8.56 -11.74 -8.23
C SER A 161 -8.90 -10.28 -8.13
N ARG A 162 -8.10 -9.43 -8.75
CA ARG A 162 -8.28 -7.98 -8.72
C ARG A 162 -8.25 -7.38 -10.11
N ARG A 163 -9.09 -6.40 -10.32
CA ARG A 163 -9.14 -5.57 -11.51
C ARG A 163 -9.27 -4.11 -11.06
N CYS A 164 -8.54 -3.22 -11.69
CA CYS A 164 -8.70 -1.79 -11.44
C CYS A 164 -9.03 -1.03 -12.71
N VAL A 165 -9.80 0.04 -12.53
CA VAL A 165 -10.11 1.04 -13.54
C VAL A 165 -9.81 2.39 -12.90
N GLY A 166 -8.80 3.07 -13.38
CA GLY A 166 -8.34 4.33 -12.82
C GLY A 166 -8.30 5.46 -13.83
N ALA A 167 -8.34 6.68 -13.34
CA ALA A 167 -8.02 7.84 -14.14
C ALA A 167 -6.55 7.75 -14.62
N PRO A 168 -6.23 8.16 -15.84
CA PRO A 168 -4.85 8.34 -16.26
C PRO A 168 -4.13 9.18 -15.19
N GLN A 169 -2.93 8.78 -14.81
CA GLN A 169 -2.09 9.41 -13.77
C GLN A 169 -2.47 9.08 -12.30
N ALA A 170 -3.53 8.35 -12.02
CA ALA A 170 -3.72 7.83 -10.67
C ALA A 170 -2.57 6.91 -10.28
N ARG A 171 -1.98 7.12 -9.10
CA ARG A 171 -0.82 6.36 -8.61
C ARG A 171 -1.15 5.63 -7.33
N TYR A 172 -0.64 4.42 -7.21
CA TYR A 172 -0.80 3.61 -6.02
C TYR A 172 0.41 2.71 -5.77
N ALA A 173 0.67 2.41 -4.51
CA ALA A 173 1.68 1.45 -4.08
C ALA A 173 1.04 0.09 -3.81
N VAL A 174 1.71 -0.99 -4.22
CA VAL A 174 1.31 -2.36 -3.92
C VAL A 174 2.32 -2.97 -2.95
N ILE A 175 1.83 -3.36 -1.79
CA ILE A 175 2.62 -3.92 -0.70
C ILE A 175 2.14 -5.35 -0.50
N SER A 176 3.05 -6.32 -0.59
CA SER A 176 2.73 -7.72 -0.32
C SER A 176 2.95 -8.07 1.14
N LEU A 177 2.03 -8.89 1.65
CA LEU A 177 2.05 -9.44 2.99
C LEU A 177 2.01 -10.96 2.87
N CYS A 178 3.04 -11.63 3.35
CA CYS A 178 3.11 -13.09 3.35
C CYS A 178 3.26 -13.59 4.78
N GLY A 179 2.62 -14.70 5.10
CA GLY A 179 2.85 -15.37 6.37
C GLY A 179 4.33 -15.70 6.52
N ALA A 180 4.91 -15.48 7.69
CA ALA A 180 6.28 -15.85 7.99
C ALA A 180 6.42 -17.35 7.79
N GLY A 181 7.05 -17.71 6.70
CA GLY A 181 7.34 -18.97 6.10
C GLY A 181 6.95 -20.27 6.80
N GLY A 182 6.33 -21.10 6.04
CA GLY A 182 6.40 -22.54 6.23
C GLY A 182 7.51 -23.11 5.37
#